data_88bd7564d2a04b44c452dd8679001c81
#
_entry.id   88bd7564d2a04b44c452dd8679001c81
#
_cell.length_a   1.000
_cell.length_b   1.000
_cell.length_c   1.000
_cell.angle_alpha   90.00
_cell.angle_beta   90.00
_cell.angle_gamma   90.00
#
_symmetry.space_group_name_H-M   'P 1'
#
loop_
_entity.id
_entity.type
_entity.pdbx_description
1 polymer ?
#
loop_
_entity_poly.entity_id
_entity_poly.type
_entity_poly.pdbx_seq_one_letter_code
_entity_poly.pdbx_strand_id
1 'polypeptide(L)'
;VISERLVYTEKKEATIKELKAKKKEQKTLDDMYRLNSEILHQYETFVCDSAEQYINENIEIAKKLDNKTYLLEGRLQLAFVYSLSGLFIQANDIFKSINCSDLPSHLQALYCWNRIRYYENLIKYTDDARFASEYLIEKEAYRDTVMSILYDASEEYSKERAIKLQDQGNTKEALKILTKIYQKEKPGTHGFAMMSMGLSRAYRLVGEHELEEKYLILAAMT
;
A
#
# COMPACT_ATOMS: atom_id res chain seq x y z
N VAL A 1 -9.68 -20.65 12.21
CA VAL A 1 -9.41 -19.20 12.08
C VAL A 1 -8.28 -18.78 13.02
N ILE A 2 -8.45 -18.84 14.36
CA ILE A 2 -7.42 -18.37 15.32
C ILE A 2 -6.12 -19.18 15.21
N SER A 3 -6.19 -20.51 15.10
CA SER A 3 -5.01 -21.37 14.94
C SER A 3 -4.22 -21.09 13.66
N GLU A 4 -4.89 -20.82 12.56
CA GLU A 4 -4.24 -20.51 11.29
C GLU A 4 -3.59 -19.12 11.32
N ARG A 5 -4.22 -18.13 11.95
CA ARG A 5 -3.60 -16.82 12.17
C ARG A 5 -2.28 -16.91 12.94
N LEU A 6 -2.22 -17.74 13.97
CA LEU A 6 -0.99 -17.96 14.74
C LEU A 6 0.12 -18.51 13.84
N VAL A 7 -0.18 -19.49 12.98
CA VAL A 7 0.79 -20.07 12.04
C VAL A 7 1.34 -19.01 11.07
N TYR A 8 0.48 -18.12 10.56
CA TYR A 8 0.93 -17.05 9.66
C TYR A 8 1.79 -16.00 10.41
N THR A 9 1.42 -15.66 11.64
CA THR A 9 2.21 -14.74 12.47
C THR A 9 3.59 -15.31 12.77
N GLU A 10 3.67 -16.57 13.22
CA GLU A 10 4.94 -17.24 13.51
C GLU A 10 5.83 -17.34 12.26
N LYS A 11 5.25 -17.67 11.11
CA LYS A 11 5.99 -17.72 9.84
C LYS A 11 6.55 -16.36 9.45
N LYS A 12 5.77 -15.29 9.63
CA LYS A 12 6.19 -13.91 9.34
C LYS A 12 7.31 -13.45 10.27
N GLU A 13 7.18 -13.73 11.56
CA GLU A 13 8.22 -13.42 12.55
C GLU A 13 9.54 -14.18 12.25
N ALA A 14 9.43 -15.45 11.86
CA ALA A 14 10.58 -16.24 11.43
C ALA A 14 11.26 -15.63 10.20
N THR A 15 10.48 -15.20 9.19
CA THR A 15 11.00 -14.52 7.99
C THR A 15 11.71 -13.23 8.35
N ILE A 16 11.12 -12.39 9.21
CA ILE A 16 11.75 -11.14 9.68
C ILE A 16 13.06 -11.43 10.42
N LYS A 17 13.07 -12.44 11.27
CA LYS A 17 14.29 -12.86 12.01
C LYS A 17 15.39 -13.30 11.07
N GLU A 18 15.07 -14.07 10.05
CA GLU A 18 16.02 -14.52 9.02
C GLU A 18 16.58 -13.32 8.23
N LEU A 19 15.75 -12.41 7.77
CA LEU A 19 16.17 -11.20 7.05
C LEU A 19 17.09 -10.32 7.91
N LYS A 20 16.76 -10.14 9.20
CA LYS A 20 17.62 -9.42 10.16
C LYS A 20 18.96 -10.09 10.38
N ALA A 21 19.02 -11.41 10.37
CA ALA A 21 20.29 -12.14 10.45
C ALA A 21 21.12 -11.93 9.19
N LYS A 22 20.53 -12.10 8.00
CA LYS A 22 21.18 -11.84 6.71
C LYS A 22 21.73 -10.40 6.62
N LYS A 23 20.98 -9.40 7.13
CA LYS A 23 21.42 -7.99 7.13
C LYS A 23 22.74 -7.78 7.88
N LYS A 24 22.96 -8.50 9.00
CA LYS A 24 24.22 -8.38 9.79
C LYS A 24 25.46 -8.89 9.04
N GLU A 25 25.29 -9.73 8.03
CA GLU A 25 26.35 -10.33 7.23
C GLU A 25 26.71 -9.51 5.99
N GLN A 26 25.89 -8.47 5.66
CA GLN A 26 26.08 -7.70 4.45
C GLN A 26 27.26 -6.73 4.55
N LYS A 27 28.00 -6.63 3.44
CA LYS A 27 29.19 -5.79 3.32
C LYS A 27 28.98 -4.56 2.45
N THR A 28 27.96 -4.56 1.59
CA THR A 28 27.69 -3.44 0.68
C THR A 28 26.46 -2.65 1.12
N LEU A 29 26.47 -1.35 0.85
CA LEU A 29 25.33 -0.48 1.14
C LEU A 29 24.11 -0.83 0.30
N ASP A 30 24.29 -1.26 -0.95
CA ASP A 30 23.20 -1.70 -1.82
C ASP A 30 22.49 -2.95 -1.28
N ASP A 31 23.25 -3.96 -0.80
CA ASP A 31 22.66 -5.14 -0.20
C ASP A 31 21.94 -4.81 1.11
N MET A 32 22.48 -3.88 1.90
CA MET A 32 21.80 -3.39 3.11
C MET A 32 20.50 -2.67 2.77
N TYR A 33 20.49 -1.82 1.74
CA TYR A 33 19.29 -1.14 1.26
C TYR A 33 18.20 -2.13 0.84
N ARG A 34 18.56 -3.13 0.03
CA ARG A 34 17.62 -4.17 -0.45
C ARG A 34 17.03 -4.97 0.71
N LEU A 35 17.86 -5.43 1.65
CA LEU A 35 17.38 -6.17 2.81
C LEU A 35 16.52 -5.33 3.75
N ASN A 36 16.85 -4.06 3.95
CA ASN A 36 15.97 -3.14 4.67
C ASN A 36 14.61 -3.01 3.98
N SER A 37 14.58 -2.92 2.64
CA SER A 37 13.34 -2.85 1.86
C SER A 37 12.51 -4.14 1.99
N GLU A 38 13.16 -5.32 1.99
CA GLU A 38 12.48 -6.60 2.23
C GLU A 38 11.91 -6.68 3.66
N ILE A 39 12.67 -6.24 4.66
CA ILE A 39 12.19 -6.17 6.06
C ILE A 39 11.05 -5.17 6.19
N LEU A 40 11.16 -3.99 5.57
CA LEU A 40 10.13 -2.97 5.54
C LEU A 40 8.82 -3.53 4.98
N HIS A 41 8.88 -4.25 3.86
CA HIS A 41 7.71 -4.89 3.25
C HIS A 41 7.00 -5.87 4.22
N GLN A 42 7.73 -6.51 5.13
CA GLN A 42 7.12 -7.33 6.18
C GLN A 42 6.43 -6.50 7.27
N TYR A 43 6.87 -5.26 7.51
CA TYR A 43 6.32 -4.38 8.56
C TYR A 43 5.20 -3.45 8.08
N GLU A 44 5.13 -3.10 6.80
CA GLU A 44 4.20 -2.10 6.23
C GLU A 44 2.74 -2.30 6.65
N THR A 45 2.36 -3.52 7.02
CA THR A 45 0.99 -3.86 7.40
C THR A 45 0.74 -3.92 8.91
N PHE A 46 1.78 -3.79 9.78
CA PHE A 46 1.64 -4.15 11.19
C PHE A 46 2.24 -3.20 12.23
N VAL A 47 3.38 -2.55 11.95
CA VAL A 47 4.10 -1.78 12.98
C VAL A 47 4.77 -0.56 12.36
N CYS A 48 4.09 0.58 12.42
CA CYS A 48 4.58 1.84 11.85
C CYS A 48 5.95 2.26 12.39
N ASP A 49 6.20 2.14 13.70
CA ASP A 49 7.48 2.55 14.31
C ASP A 49 8.67 1.76 13.78
N SER A 50 8.51 0.43 13.60
CA SER A 50 9.57 -0.41 13.01
C SER A 50 9.78 -0.11 11.54
N ALA A 51 8.71 0.19 10.80
CA ALA A 51 8.80 0.58 9.40
C ALA A 51 9.58 1.90 9.25
N GLU A 52 9.27 2.91 10.06
CA GLU A 52 9.96 4.20 10.05
C GLU A 52 11.46 4.07 10.27
N GLN A 53 11.90 3.20 11.21
CA GLN A 53 13.31 2.95 11.44
C GLN A 53 14.03 2.48 10.18
N TYR A 54 13.51 1.45 9.49
CA TYR A 54 14.15 0.91 8.29
C TYR A 54 14.09 1.88 7.10
N ILE A 55 13.04 2.69 7.00
CA ILE A 55 12.95 3.76 6.00
C ILE A 55 14.05 4.79 6.23
N ASN A 56 14.22 5.26 7.46
CA ASN A 56 15.26 6.25 7.80
C ASN A 56 16.66 5.69 7.56
N GLU A 57 16.93 4.42 7.90
CA GLU A 57 18.18 3.76 7.55
C GLU A 57 18.40 3.73 6.03
N ASN A 58 17.37 3.43 5.23
CA ASN A 58 17.46 3.43 3.77
C ASN A 58 17.70 4.83 3.20
N ILE A 59 17.09 5.86 3.76
CA ILE A 59 17.36 7.26 3.39
C ILE A 59 18.83 7.61 3.63
N GLU A 60 19.40 7.22 4.77
CA GLU A 60 20.83 7.47 5.07
C GLU A 60 21.77 6.67 4.15
N ILE A 61 21.42 5.44 3.81
CA ILE A 61 22.14 4.63 2.82
C ILE A 61 22.07 5.31 1.44
N ALA A 62 20.90 5.75 1.01
CA ALA A 62 20.71 6.43 -0.28
C ALA A 62 21.55 7.71 -0.39
N LYS A 63 21.66 8.49 0.69
CA LYS A 63 22.54 9.66 0.77
C LYS A 63 24.01 9.27 0.62
N LYS A 64 24.47 8.21 1.30
CA LYS A 64 25.86 7.73 1.21
C LYS A 64 26.21 7.19 -0.18
N LEU A 65 25.24 6.62 -0.90
CA LEU A 65 25.38 6.14 -2.26
C LEU A 65 25.22 7.25 -3.32
N ASP A 66 24.85 8.47 -2.93
CA ASP A 66 24.41 9.54 -3.84
C ASP A 66 23.33 9.08 -4.83
N ASN A 67 22.46 8.15 -4.39
CA ASN A 67 21.40 7.58 -5.21
C ASN A 67 20.09 8.32 -5.01
N LYS A 68 19.80 9.24 -5.94
CA LYS A 68 18.59 10.08 -5.89
C LYS A 68 17.30 9.26 -5.97
N THR A 69 17.29 8.17 -6.73
CA THR A 69 16.10 7.31 -6.87
C THR A 69 15.77 6.63 -5.54
N TYR A 70 16.76 6.03 -4.88
CA TYR A 70 16.58 5.44 -3.55
C TYR A 70 16.16 6.47 -2.49
N LEU A 71 16.72 7.69 -2.57
CA LEU A 71 16.35 8.77 -1.66
C LEU A 71 14.89 9.18 -1.83
N LEU A 72 14.41 9.32 -3.07
CA LEU A 72 13.03 9.68 -3.38
C LEU A 72 12.07 8.56 -2.97
N GLU A 73 12.42 7.30 -3.25
CA GLU A 73 11.65 6.13 -2.83
C GLU A 73 11.49 6.09 -1.30
N GLY A 74 12.59 6.21 -0.54
CA GLY A 74 12.55 6.25 0.92
C GLY A 74 11.70 7.40 1.46
N ARG A 75 11.76 8.58 0.84
CA ARG A 75 10.90 9.72 1.24
C ARG A 75 9.42 9.46 0.96
N LEU A 76 9.09 8.82 -0.17
CA LEU A 76 7.70 8.44 -0.47
C LEU A 76 7.18 7.38 0.51
N GLN A 77 8.00 6.39 0.87
CA GLN A 77 7.67 5.40 1.90
C GLN A 77 7.44 6.07 3.27
N LEU A 78 8.27 7.06 3.63
CA LEU A 78 8.08 7.82 4.87
C LEU A 78 6.77 8.60 4.87
N ALA A 79 6.42 9.27 3.76
CA ALA A 79 5.15 9.97 3.61
C ALA A 79 3.94 9.01 3.72
N PHE A 80 4.07 7.79 3.22
CA PHE A 80 3.07 6.74 3.36
C PHE A 80 2.88 6.35 4.84
N VAL A 81 3.96 6.05 5.57
CA VAL A 81 3.89 5.67 7.00
C VAL A 81 3.32 6.83 7.82
N TYR A 82 3.73 8.07 7.58
CA TYR A 82 3.17 9.23 8.24
C TYR A 82 1.67 9.41 7.96
N SER A 83 1.23 9.13 6.75
CA SER A 83 -0.20 9.17 6.40
C SER A 83 -1.01 8.10 7.16
N LEU A 84 -0.44 6.92 7.39
CA LEU A 84 -1.09 5.85 8.17
C LEU A 84 -1.14 6.17 9.66
N SER A 85 -0.11 6.85 10.17
CA SER A 85 0.02 7.24 11.58
C SER A 85 -0.72 8.54 11.94
N GLY A 86 -1.42 9.18 10.99
CA GLY A 86 -2.12 10.44 11.20
C GLY A 86 -1.21 11.68 11.25
N LEU A 87 0.08 11.55 10.93
CA LEU A 87 1.05 12.64 10.84
C LEU A 87 0.90 13.38 9.49
N PHE A 88 -0.29 13.92 9.24
CA PHE A 88 -0.66 14.46 7.93
C PHE A 88 0.14 15.68 7.51
N ILE A 89 0.58 16.52 8.47
CA ILE A 89 1.39 17.71 8.16
C ILE A 89 2.75 17.24 7.62
N GLN A 90 3.42 16.33 8.31
CA GLN A 90 4.72 15.78 7.92
C GLN A 90 4.65 15.05 6.57
N ALA A 91 3.60 14.26 6.36
CA ALA A 91 3.37 13.59 5.08
C ALA A 91 3.21 14.60 3.93
N ASN A 92 2.41 15.65 4.15
CA ASN A 92 2.16 16.69 3.15
C ASN A 92 3.42 17.52 2.82
N ASP A 93 4.26 17.79 3.80
CA ASP A 93 5.53 18.51 3.59
C ASP A 93 6.47 17.70 2.69
N ILE A 94 6.51 16.37 2.87
CA ILE A 94 7.27 15.51 1.97
C ILE A 94 6.67 15.57 0.55
N PHE A 95 5.37 15.41 0.39
CA PHE A 95 4.72 15.47 -0.93
C PHE A 95 4.97 16.80 -1.64
N LYS A 96 4.83 17.92 -0.95
CA LYS A 96 5.08 19.26 -1.50
C LYS A 96 6.51 19.47 -1.98
N SER A 97 7.47 18.76 -1.38
CA SER A 97 8.88 18.87 -1.71
C SER A 97 9.30 17.99 -2.91
N ILE A 98 8.39 17.21 -3.48
CA ILE A 98 8.62 16.30 -4.60
C ILE A 98 7.75 16.75 -5.77
N ASN A 99 8.37 17.08 -6.91
CA ASN A 99 7.63 17.32 -8.14
C ASN A 99 7.38 15.98 -8.85
N CYS A 100 6.11 15.56 -8.91
CA CYS A 100 5.73 14.27 -9.47
C CYS A 100 6.16 14.11 -10.94
N SER A 101 6.11 15.17 -11.75
CA SER A 101 6.49 15.13 -13.17
C SER A 101 7.96 14.81 -13.41
N ASP A 102 8.82 15.06 -12.43
CA ASP A 102 10.26 14.84 -12.53
C ASP A 102 10.69 13.43 -12.07
N LEU A 103 9.73 12.64 -11.60
CA LEU A 103 9.97 11.28 -11.14
C LEU A 103 10.01 10.29 -12.31
N PRO A 104 10.82 9.20 -12.21
CA PRO A 104 10.65 8.03 -13.07
C PRO A 104 9.23 7.44 -12.94
N SER A 105 8.71 6.83 -14.01
CA SER A 105 7.30 6.35 -14.06
C SER A 105 6.89 5.47 -12.89
N HIS A 106 7.76 4.58 -12.41
CA HIS A 106 7.46 3.72 -11.26
C HIS A 106 7.34 4.52 -9.95
N LEU A 107 8.11 5.60 -9.77
CA LEU A 107 7.99 6.50 -8.62
C LEU A 107 6.82 7.48 -8.78
N GLN A 108 6.44 7.85 -10.01
CA GLN A 108 5.21 8.61 -10.24
C GLN A 108 3.98 7.81 -9.79
N ALA A 109 3.92 6.53 -10.15
CA ALA A 109 2.84 5.64 -9.71
C ALA A 109 2.82 5.52 -8.16
N LEU A 110 3.98 5.28 -7.54
CA LEU A 110 4.11 5.22 -6.08
C LEU A 110 3.66 6.53 -5.40
N TYR A 111 4.08 7.68 -5.96
CA TYR A 111 3.64 9.00 -5.46
C TYR A 111 2.12 9.13 -5.51
N CYS A 112 1.48 8.77 -6.63
CA CYS A 112 0.04 8.85 -6.79
C CYS A 112 -0.70 7.91 -5.81
N TRP A 113 -0.25 6.66 -5.65
CA TRP A 113 -0.83 5.73 -4.67
C TRP A 113 -0.72 6.24 -3.24
N ASN A 114 0.43 6.82 -2.88
CA ASN A 114 0.61 7.41 -1.55
C ASN A 114 -0.30 8.62 -1.34
N ARG A 115 -0.51 9.45 -2.37
CA ARG A 115 -1.47 10.57 -2.31
C ARG A 115 -2.91 10.10 -2.20
N ILE A 116 -3.31 9.04 -2.91
CA ILE A 116 -4.62 8.42 -2.77
C ILE A 116 -4.82 7.96 -1.32
N ARG A 117 -3.86 7.24 -0.74
CA ARG A 117 -3.92 6.77 0.65
C ARG A 117 -3.96 7.91 1.66
N TYR A 118 -3.18 8.96 1.42
CA TYR A 118 -3.19 10.18 2.24
C TYR A 118 -4.60 10.80 2.30
N TYR A 119 -5.23 11.01 1.15
CA TYR A 119 -6.58 11.56 1.11
C TYR A 119 -7.65 10.61 1.64
N GLU A 120 -7.52 9.30 1.43
CA GLU A 120 -8.42 8.31 2.05
C GLU A 120 -8.40 8.40 3.59
N ASN A 121 -7.23 8.61 4.17
CA ASN A 121 -7.12 8.77 5.61
C ASN A 121 -7.65 10.14 6.06
N LEU A 122 -7.36 11.24 5.36
CA LEU A 122 -7.95 12.54 5.67
C LEU A 122 -9.48 12.51 5.67
N ILE A 123 -10.10 11.84 4.68
CA ILE A 123 -11.56 11.65 4.62
C ILE A 123 -12.09 10.92 5.86
N LYS A 124 -11.36 9.93 6.38
CA LYS A 124 -11.77 9.19 7.58
C LYS A 124 -11.67 10.01 8.87
N TYR A 125 -10.75 11.00 8.91
CA TYR A 125 -10.51 11.82 10.09
C TYR A 125 -11.25 13.16 10.08
N THR A 126 -11.98 13.50 9.01
CA THR A 126 -12.78 14.73 8.94
C THR A 126 -14.26 14.45 9.07
N ASP A 127 -14.93 15.20 9.95
CA ASP A 127 -16.40 15.21 10.07
C ASP A 127 -17.05 16.31 9.21
N ASP A 128 -16.27 17.22 8.61
CA ASP A 128 -16.76 18.30 7.76
C ASP A 128 -16.92 17.81 6.31
N ALA A 129 -18.17 17.76 5.86
CA ALA A 129 -18.52 17.29 4.52
C ALA A 129 -17.88 18.10 3.38
N ARG A 130 -17.55 19.38 3.62
CA ARG A 130 -16.90 20.26 2.61
C ARG A 130 -15.49 19.76 2.36
N PHE A 131 -14.70 19.59 3.42
CA PHE A 131 -13.33 19.06 3.32
C PHE A 131 -13.32 17.62 2.81
N ALA A 132 -14.27 16.77 3.27
CA ALA A 132 -14.38 15.41 2.75
C ALA A 132 -14.60 15.39 1.23
N SER A 133 -15.44 16.31 0.70
CA SER A 133 -15.67 16.42 -0.74
C SER A 133 -14.44 16.91 -1.51
N GLU A 134 -13.71 17.89 -0.98
CA GLU A 134 -12.44 18.36 -1.58
C GLU A 134 -11.39 17.24 -1.62
N TYR A 135 -11.23 16.51 -0.52
CA TYR A 135 -10.29 15.38 -0.45
C TYR A 135 -10.67 14.24 -1.39
N LEU A 136 -11.99 14.02 -1.60
CA LEU A 136 -12.46 13.03 -2.56
C LEU A 136 -12.08 13.41 -4.00
N ILE A 137 -12.25 14.66 -4.38
CA ILE A 137 -11.86 15.17 -5.70
C ILE A 137 -10.35 14.98 -5.93
N GLU A 138 -9.54 15.38 -4.98
CA GLU A 138 -8.08 15.20 -5.04
C GLU A 138 -7.68 13.73 -5.14
N LYS A 139 -8.30 12.87 -4.33
CA LYS A 139 -8.06 11.41 -4.37
C LYS A 139 -8.33 10.86 -5.77
N GLU A 140 -9.46 11.20 -6.37
CA GLU A 140 -9.82 10.71 -7.71
C GLU A 140 -8.89 11.27 -8.80
N ALA A 141 -8.45 12.51 -8.69
CA ALA A 141 -7.47 13.09 -9.63
C ALA A 141 -6.15 12.31 -9.61
N TYR A 142 -5.66 11.90 -8.43
CA TYR A 142 -4.47 11.04 -8.34
C TYR A 142 -4.73 9.62 -8.85
N ARG A 143 -5.94 9.08 -8.68
CA ARG A 143 -6.31 7.78 -9.27
C ARG A 143 -6.32 7.84 -10.79
N ASP A 144 -6.87 8.88 -11.37
CA ASP A 144 -6.86 9.07 -12.81
C ASP A 144 -5.43 9.23 -13.35
N THR A 145 -4.59 9.95 -12.61
CA THR A 145 -3.18 10.10 -12.94
C THR A 145 -2.45 8.75 -12.92
N VAL A 146 -2.58 7.96 -11.86
CA VAL A 146 -1.91 6.65 -11.80
C VAL A 146 -2.40 5.70 -12.88
N MET A 147 -3.71 5.70 -13.17
CA MET A 147 -4.26 4.89 -14.27
C MET A 147 -3.72 5.30 -15.64
N SER A 148 -3.40 6.58 -15.85
CA SER A 148 -2.78 7.03 -17.11
C SER A 148 -1.31 6.61 -17.27
N ILE A 149 -0.63 6.29 -16.16
CA ILE A 149 0.78 5.84 -16.14
C ILE A 149 0.88 4.32 -16.28
N LEU A 150 -0.10 3.60 -15.72
CA LEU A 150 -0.10 2.14 -15.71
C LEU A 150 -0.42 1.58 -17.11
N TYR A 151 0.17 0.43 -17.41
CA TYR A 151 -0.19 -0.33 -18.60
C TYR A 151 -1.59 -0.95 -18.46
N ASP A 152 -2.49 -0.70 -19.42
CA ASP A 152 -3.90 -1.10 -19.37
C ASP A 152 -4.14 -2.60 -19.14
N ALA A 153 -3.21 -3.46 -19.58
CA ALA A 153 -3.28 -4.88 -19.36
C ALA A 153 -2.63 -5.34 -18.05
N SER A 154 -2.07 -4.42 -17.26
CA SER A 154 -1.47 -4.74 -15.96
C SER A 154 -2.54 -5.09 -14.92
N GLU A 155 -2.11 -5.85 -13.92
CA GLU A 155 -2.96 -6.20 -12.80
C GLU A 155 -3.22 -4.98 -11.92
N GLU A 156 -2.24 -4.10 -11.75
CA GLU A 156 -2.33 -2.84 -11.02
C GLU A 156 -3.41 -1.93 -11.63
N TYR A 157 -3.40 -1.77 -12.94
CA TYR A 157 -4.47 -1.03 -13.65
C TYR A 157 -5.84 -1.66 -13.41
N SER A 158 -5.92 -2.98 -13.48
CA SER A 158 -7.16 -3.71 -13.25
C SER A 158 -7.69 -3.52 -11.82
N LYS A 159 -6.82 -3.48 -10.82
CA LYS A 159 -7.16 -3.19 -9.41
C LYS A 159 -7.73 -1.77 -9.27
N GLU A 160 -7.05 -0.77 -9.81
CA GLU A 160 -7.54 0.63 -9.76
C GLU A 160 -8.87 0.81 -10.50
N ARG A 161 -9.01 0.17 -11.67
CA ARG A 161 -10.27 0.15 -12.43
C ARG A 161 -11.41 -0.45 -11.62
N ALA A 162 -11.18 -1.56 -10.91
CA ALA A 162 -12.21 -2.18 -10.07
C ALA A 162 -12.66 -1.25 -8.92
N ILE A 163 -11.73 -0.55 -8.28
CA ILE A 163 -12.03 0.43 -7.23
C ILE A 163 -12.86 1.58 -7.82
N LYS A 164 -12.45 2.14 -8.95
CA LYS A 164 -13.18 3.21 -9.64
C LYS A 164 -14.59 2.79 -10.02
N LEU A 165 -14.77 1.58 -10.52
CA LEU A 165 -16.10 1.02 -10.83
C LEU A 165 -16.98 0.89 -9.59
N GLN A 166 -16.43 0.50 -8.43
CA GLN A 166 -17.18 0.45 -7.17
C GLN A 166 -17.64 1.86 -6.75
N ASP A 167 -16.74 2.83 -6.80
CA ASP A 167 -17.04 4.21 -6.43
C ASP A 167 -18.09 4.86 -7.36
N GLN A 168 -18.20 4.38 -8.62
CA GLN A 168 -19.24 4.76 -9.59
C GLN A 168 -20.53 3.95 -9.49
N GLY A 169 -20.65 3.00 -8.53
CA GLY A 169 -21.83 2.15 -8.37
C GLY A 169 -21.88 0.92 -9.30
N ASN A 170 -20.87 0.75 -10.18
CA ASN A 170 -20.77 -0.39 -11.11
C ASN A 170 -20.15 -1.63 -10.44
N THR A 171 -20.60 -1.97 -9.24
CA THR A 171 -20.01 -2.99 -8.38
C THR A 171 -20.01 -4.40 -9.02
N LYS A 172 -21.04 -4.73 -9.84
CA LYS A 172 -21.07 -6.02 -10.54
C LYS A 172 -19.90 -6.21 -11.51
N GLU A 173 -19.51 -5.16 -12.22
CA GLU A 173 -18.33 -5.20 -13.11
C GLU A 173 -17.04 -5.28 -12.29
N ALA A 174 -16.95 -4.52 -11.21
CA ALA A 174 -15.81 -4.58 -10.29
C ALA A 174 -15.62 -5.98 -9.70
N LEU A 175 -16.68 -6.66 -9.30
CA LEU A 175 -16.65 -8.04 -8.80
C LEU A 175 -16.05 -9.02 -9.81
N LYS A 176 -16.36 -8.90 -11.11
CA LYS A 176 -15.77 -9.75 -12.15
C LYS A 176 -14.24 -9.58 -12.20
N ILE A 177 -13.77 -8.35 -12.12
CA ILE A 177 -12.33 -8.03 -12.16
C ILE A 177 -11.66 -8.57 -10.90
N LEU A 178 -12.17 -8.22 -9.71
CA LEU A 178 -11.60 -8.63 -8.43
C LEU A 178 -11.55 -10.15 -8.26
N THR A 179 -12.62 -10.86 -8.65
CA THR A 179 -12.66 -12.33 -8.60
C THR A 179 -11.57 -12.95 -9.49
N LYS A 180 -11.36 -12.40 -10.69
CA LYS A 180 -10.32 -12.90 -11.60
C LYS A 180 -8.91 -12.70 -11.04
N ILE A 181 -8.67 -11.59 -10.36
CA ILE A 181 -7.37 -11.32 -9.70
C ILE A 181 -7.21 -12.23 -8.49
N TYR A 182 -8.23 -12.31 -7.63
CA TYR A 182 -8.22 -13.15 -6.43
C TYR A 182 -7.89 -14.62 -6.73
N GLN A 183 -8.40 -15.18 -7.83
CA GLN A 183 -8.13 -16.56 -8.24
C GLN A 183 -6.66 -16.88 -8.52
N LYS A 184 -5.83 -15.85 -8.77
CA LYS A 184 -4.39 -15.99 -8.99
C LYS A 184 -3.58 -15.89 -7.71
N GLU A 185 -4.16 -15.30 -6.67
CA GLU A 185 -3.47 -15.06 -5.41
C GLU A 185 -3.34 -16.33 -4.58
N LYS A 186 -2.20 -16.48 -3.91
CA LYS A 186 -1.94 -17.63 -3.04
C LYS A 186 -2.40 -17.32 -1.62
N PRO A 187 -3.15 -18.23 -0.96
CA PRO A 187 -3.50 -18.08 0.45
C PRO A 187 -2.26 -17.82 1.32
N GLY A 188 -2.39 -16.92 2.29
CA GLY A 188 -1.31 -16.54 3.19
C GLY A 188 -0.36 -15.47 2.62
N THR A 189 -0.66 -14.88 1.49
CA THR A 189 0.09 -13.75 0.93
C THR A 189 -0.64 -12.42 1.17
N HIS A 190 0.14 -11.33 1.21
CA HIS A 190 -0.44 -9.98 1.29
C HIS A 190 -1.42 -9.70 0.14
N GLY A 191 -1.11 -10.14 -1.09
CA GLY A 191 -2.00 -10.01 -2.24
C GLY A 191 -3.35 -10.70 -2.00
N PHE A 192 -3.33 -11.92 -1.44
CA PHE A 192 -4.55 -12.64 -1.08
C PHE A 192 -5.40 -11.89 -0.06
N ALA A 193 -4.77 -11.32 1.00
CA ALA A 193 -5.47 -10.52 1.99
C ALA A 193 -6.10 -9.26 1.37
N MET A 194 -5.34 -8.54 0.55
CA MET A 194 -5.82 -7.32 -0.11
C MET A 194 -6.98 -7.59 -1.07
N MET A 195 -6.91 -8.67 -1.84
CA MET A 195 -8.00 -9.05 -2.75
C MET A 195 -9.22 -9.55 -2.00
N SER A 196 -9.04 -10.29 -0.90
CA SER A 196 -10.13 -10.66 0.00
C SER A 196 -10.84 -9.43 0.58
N MET A 197 -10.08 -8.43 1.03
CA MET A 197 -10.64 -7.16 1.50
C MET A 197 -11.43 -6.43 0.40
N GLY A 198 -10.89 -6.39 -0.82
CA GLY A 198 -11.55 -5.78 -1.98
C GLY A 198 -12.87 -6.48 -2.33
N LEU A 199 -12.90 -7.82 -2.29
CA LEU A 199 -14.11 -8.61 -2.51
C LEU A 199 -15.13 -8.42 -1.38
N SER A 200 -14.71 -8.41 -0.12
CA SER A 200 -15.59 -8.12 1.02
C SER A 200 -16.30 -6.78 0.85
N ARG A 201 -15.54 -5.72 0.53
CA ARG A 201 -16.13 -4.39 0.24
C ARG A 201 -17.14 -4.44 -0.91
N ALA A 202 -16.81 -5.12 -1.99
CA ALA A 202 -17.68 -5.22 -3.16
C ALA A 202 -18.98 -5.99 -2.84
N TYR A 203 -18.91 -7.08 -2.09
CA TYR A 203 -20.09 -7.83 -1.66
C TYR A 203 -20.97 -7.04 -0.69
N ARG A 204 -20.38 -6.24 0.21
CA ARG A 204 -21.13 -5.29 1.04
C ARG A 204 -21.96 -4.33 0.20
N LEU A 205 -21.36 -3.75 -0.87
CA LEU A 205 -22.03 -2.78 -1.73
C LEU A 205 -23.19 -3.38 -2.54
N VAL A 206 -23.24 -4.70 -2.74
CA VAL A 206 -24.35 -5.39 -3.40
C VAL A 206 -25.30 -6.09 -2.42
N GLY A 207 -25.07 -5.98 -1.10
CA GLY A 207 -25.93 -6.53 -0.05
C GLY A 207 -25.76 -8.03 0.20
N GLU A 208 -24.67 -8.64 -0.29
CA GLU A 208 -24.36 -10.08 -0.11
C GLU A 208 -23.55 -10.28 1.18
N HIS A 209 -24.20 -10.18 2.34
CA HIS A 209 -23.55 -10.15 3.66
C HIS A 209 -22.81 -11.43 4.03
N GLU A 210 -23.29 -12.61 3.62
CA GLU A 210 -22.58 -13.87 3.87
C GLU A 210 -21.23 -13.92 3.14
N LEU A 211 -21.18 -13.43 1.90
CA LEU A 211 -19.94 -13.34 1.13
C LEU A 211 -19.03 -12.23 1.63
N GLU A 212 -19.60 -11.09 2.07
CA GLU A 212 -18.85 -10.04 2.75
C GLU A 212 -18.10 -10.59 3.95
N GLU A 213 -18.80 -11.27 4.87
CA GLU A 213 -18.21 -11.84 6.08
C GLU A 213 -17.16 -12.90 5.75
N LYS A 214 -17.46 -13.81 4.82
CA LYS A 214 -16.50 -14.82 4.36
C LYS A 214 -15.17 -14.21 3.93
N TYR A 215 -15.22 -13.22 3.05
CA TYR A 215 -14.00 -12.60 2.53
C TYR A 215 -13.29 -11.70 3.55
N LEU A 216 -14.03 -11.09 4.49
CA LEU A 216 -13.46 -10.36 5.61
C LEU A 216 -12.67 -11.28 6.54
N ILE A 217 -13.21 -12.47 6.85
CA ILE A 217 -12.51 -13.50 7.62
C ILE A 217 -11.23 -13.94 6.90
N LEU A 218 -11.29 -14.22 5.59
CA LEU A 218 -10.12 -14.61 4.80
C LEU A 218 -9.03 -13.53 4.80
N ALA A 219 -9.41 -12.27 4.71
CA ALA A 219 -8.47 -11.16 4.81
C ALA A 219 -7.79 -11.06 6.18
N ALA A 220 -8.54 -11.34 7.25
CA ALA A 220 -8.04 -11.26 8.64
C ALA A 220 -7.14 -12.44 9.05
N MET A 221 -7.18 -13.54 8.29
CA MET A 221 -6.38 -14.74 8.53
C MET A 221 -4.97 -14.68 7.94
N THR A 222 -4.71 -13.70 7.08
CA THR A 222 -3.46 -13.53 6.32
C THR A 222 -2.65 -12.36 6.82
#